data_b52100b4239bb5f8f4f7b6fd8ea5939e
#
_entry.id   b52100b4239bb5f8f4f7b6fd8ea5939e
#
_cell.length_a   1.000
_cell.length_b   1.000
_cell.length_c   1.000
_cell.angle_alpha   90.00
_cell.angle_beta   90.00
_cell.angle_gamma   90.00
#
_symmetry.space_group_name_H-M   'P 1'
#
loop_
_entity.id
_entity.type
_entity.pdbx_description
1 polymer ?
#
loop_
_entity_poly.entity_id
_entity_poly.type
_entity_poly.pdbx_seq_one_letter_code
_entity_poly.pdbx_strand_id
1 'polypeptide(L)'
;MIQIIHGGPHGPRDYWGWNREAQFLASRGYAVVSVNFRGSGGYGKAFERSGYKEWGGKMINDMTDATIWMVENGYADKDRMCVYGGSYGGYGTLQSVVREPDLYKCAIGYVGVYSLHEMKNSGDIVDRKSGRNFLDRVLGMDDDLLTEFSPALNVDKIKANLFIAHGREDVRVPMDQYDVLSNNLKRIGKPYLSMLRDEGHGYQQDKNKYDFYRAMEGFFAKNLK
;
A
#
# COMPACT_ATOMS: atom_id res chain seq x y z
N MET A 1 -15.90 5.72 1.23
CA MET A 1 -15.43 4.32 1.06
C MET A 1 -13.94 4.22 1.35
N ILE A 2 -13.50 3.06 1.83
CA ILE A 2 -12.07 2.79 2.01
C ILE A 2 -11.74 1.50 1.26
N GLN A 3 -10.75 1.56 0.35
CA GLN A 3 -10.18 0.37 -0.26
C GLN A 3 -9.06 -0.16 0.63
N ILE A 4 -9.10 -1.46 0.95
CA ILE A 4 -8.02 -2.16 1.64
C ILE A 4 -7.26 -3.00 0.63
N ILE A 5 -5.94 -2.83 0.57
CA ILE A 5 -5.05 -3.58 -0.32
C ILE A 5 -4.23 -4.56 0.52
N HIS A 6 -4.34 -5.86 0.23
CA HIS A 6 -3.61 -6.89 0.95
C HIS A 6 -2.11 -6.88 0.65
N GLY A 7 -1.32 -7.35 1.62
CA GLY A 7 0.12 -7.52 1.47
C GLY A 7 0.49 -8.77 0.65
N GLY A 8 1.77 -8.98 0.47
CA GLY A 8 2.34 -10.11 -0.26
C GLY A 8 3.26 -9.64 -1.38
N PRO A 9 2.80 -9.45 -2.63
CA PRO A 9 1.45 -9.66 -3.20
C PRO A 9 1.20 -11.08 -3.69
N HIS A 10 2.30 -11.83 -4.00
CA HIS A 10 2.22 -13.16 -4.59
C HIS A 10 2.07 -14.23 -3.51
N GLY A 11 1.07 -15.10 -3.65
CA GLY A 11 0.72 -16.12 -2.67
C GLY A 11 -0.44 -15.75 -1.74
N PRO A 12 -0.40 -14.64 -0.97
CA PRO A 12 -1.55 -14.17 -0.19
C PRO A 12 -2.74 -13.77 -1.05
N ARG A 13 -3.93 -13.76 -0.42
CA ARG A 13 -5.16 -13.20 -0.94
C ARG A 13 -6.13 -12.88 0.19
N ASP A 14 -7.12 -12.05 -0.09
CA ASP A 14 -8.30 -11.87 0.78
C ASP A 14 -9.28 -13.03 0.61
N TYR A 15 -9.90 -13.42 1.72
CA TYR A 15 -10.90 -14.48 1.79
C TYR A 15 -12.24 -13.91 2.25
N TRP A 16 -13.32 -14.53 1.81
CA TRP A 16 -14.62 -14.28 2.41
C TRP A 16 -14.62 -14.81 3.86
N GLY A 17 -14.64 -13.88 4.80
CA GLY A 17 -14.59 -14.21 6.23
C GLY A 17 -14.34 -13.00 7.09
N TRP A 18 -14.07 -13.23 8.36
CA TRP A 18 -13.76 -12.17 9.30
C TRP A 18 -12.41 -11.53 9.00
N ASN A 19 -12.43 -10.24 8.62
CA ASN A 19 -11.26 -9.40 8.52
C ASN A 19 -11.35 -8.28 9.54
N ARG A 20 -10.44 -8.23 10.50
CA ARG A 20 -10.46 -7.30 11.63
C ARG A 20 -10.48 -5.83 11.17
N GLU A 21 -9.68 -5.49 10.19
CA GLU A 21 -9.57 -4.10 9.71
C GLU A 21 -10.81 -3.69 8.92
N ALA A 22 -11.33 -4.56 8.07
CA ALA A 22 -12.57 -4.33 7.37
C ALA A 22 -13.75 -4.14 8.35
N GLN A 23 -13.85 -4.99 9.38
CA GLN A 23 -14.88 -4.87 10.41
C GLN A 23 -14.72 -3.60 11.26
N PHE A 24 -13.49 -3.24 11.62
CA PHE A 24 -13.20 -1.99 12.31
C PHE A 24 -13.69 -0.78 11.49
N LEU A 25 -13.35 -0.70 10.22
CA LEU A 25 -13.74 0.41 9.36
C LEU A 25 -15.24 0.42 9.06
N ALA A 26 -15.84 -0.73 8.81
CA ALA A 26 -17.27 -0.86 8.60
C ALA A 26 -18.08 -0.42 9.83
N SER A 27 -17.62 -0.75 11.06
CA SER A 27 -18.26 -0.30 12.30
C SER A 27 -18.21 1.21 12.54
N ARG A 28 -17.36 1.95 11.78
CA ARG A 28 -17.28 3.42 11.76
C ARG A 28 -18.13 4.04 10.64
N GLY A 29 -18.89 3.21 9.92
CA GLY A 29 -19.83 3.64 8.87
C GLY A 29 -19.18 3.79 7.48
N TYR A 30 -18.01 3.22 7.25
CA TYR A 30 -17.40 3.21 5.92
C TYR A 30 -17.79 1.97 5.12
N ALA A 31 -18.12 2.14 3.85
CA ALA A 31 -18.06 1.03 2.91
C ALA A 31 -16.59 0.61 2.74
N VAL A 32 -16.32 -0.70 2.73
CA VAL A 32 -14.98 -1.24 2.59
C VAL A 32 -14.96 -2.17 1.39
N VAL A 33 -13.96 -2.03 0.53
CA VAL A 33 -13.70 -2.93 -0.58
C VAL A 33 -12.28 -3.50 -0.50
N SER A 34 -12.17 -4.80 -0.72
CA SER A 34 -10.89 -5.50 -0.93
C SER A 34 -10.98 -6.26 -2.25
N VAL A 35 -9.91 -6.22 -3.03
CA VAL A 35 -9.85 -6.90 -4.32
C VAL A 35 -8.65 -7.84 -4.36
N ASN A 36 -8.88 -9.05 -4.84
CA ASN A 36 -7.79 -9.96 -5.20
C ASN A 36 -7.34 -9.62 -6.63
N PHE A 37 -6.41 -8.67 -6.72
CA PHE A 37 -5.81 -8.21 -7.97
C PHE A 37 -4.94 -9.31 -8.59
N ARG A 38 -4.67 -9.22 -9.90
CA ARG A 38 -3.72 -10.14 -10.56
C ARG A 38 -2.41 -10.20 -9.78
N GLY A 39 -1.83 -11.38 -9.65
CA GLY A 39 -0.68 -11.60 -8.76
C GLY A 39 -1.06 -12.21 -7.42
N SER A 40 -2.32 -12.09 -6.96
CA SER A 40 -2.80 -12.74 -5.74
C SER A 40 -2.81 -14.27 -5.89
N GLY A 41 -2.65 -14.98 -4.76
CA GLY A 41 -2.66 -16.43 -4.71
C GLY A 41 -4.06 -17.05 -4.81
N GLY A 42 -4.11 -18.36 -4.92
CA GLY A 42 -5.36 -19.14 -4.85
C GLY A 42 -6.20 -19.23 -6.12
N TYR A 43 -5.82 -18.49 -7.19
CA TYR A 43 -6.50 -18.48 -8.50
C TYR A 43 -5.69 -19.19 -9.59
N GLY A 44 -4.67 -19.95 -9.18
CA GLY A 44 -3.78 -20.67 -10.09
C GLY A 44 -2.57 -19.86 -10.54
N LYS A 45 -1.56 -20.58 -11.06
CA LYS A 45 -0.25 -20.01 -11.42
C LYS A 45 -0.32 -18.95 -12.54
N ALA A 46 -1.27 -19.08 -13.46
CA ALA A 46 -1.43 -18.11 -14.54
C ALA A 46 -1.84 -16.73 -14.00
N PHE A 47 -2.81 -16.70 -13.08
CA PHE A 47 -3.26 -15.49 -12.43
C PHE A 47 -2.16 -14.86 -11.55
N GLU A 48 -1.46 -15.67 -10.75
CA GLU A 48 -0.33 -15.19 -9.95
C GLU A 48 0.78 -14.58 -10.82
N ARG A 49 1.19 -15.28 -11.89
CA ARG A 49 2.26 -14.83 -12.78
C ARG A 49 1.87 -13.62 -13.64
N SER A 50 0.57 -13.37 -13.88
CA SER A 50 0.11 -12.20 -14.59
C SER A 50 0.38 -10.87 -13.85
N GLY A 51 0.73 -10.94 -12.54
CA GLY A 51 1.20 -9.81 -11.75
C GLY A 51 2.71 -9.57 -11.80
N TYR A 52 3.51 -10.48 -12.41
CA TYR A 52 4.96 -10.31 -12.47
C TYR A 52 5.33 -9.15 -13.39
N LYS A 53 6.22 -8.27 -12.90
CA LYS A 53 6.64 -7.01 -13.53
C LYS A 53 5.50 -6.00 -13.73
N GLU A 54 4.39 -6.21 -13.04
CA GLU A 54 3.19 -5.39 -13.14
C GLU A 54 2.80 -4.75 -11.79
N TRP A 55 3.72 -4.74 -10.83
CA TRP A 55 3.45 -4.20 -9.49
C TRP A 55 2.86 -2.79 -9.52
N GLY A 56 3.47 -1.87 -10.26
CA GLY A 56 2.98 -0.50 -10.44
C GLY A 56 2.10 -0.32 -11.67
N GLY A 57 1.93 -1.37 -12.48
CA GLY A 57 1.16 -1.39 -13.73
C GLY A 57 -0.24 -1.95 -13.56
N LYS A 58 -0.48 -3.10 -14.19
CA LYS A 58 -1.83 -3.71 -14.25
C LYS A 58 -2.37 -4.16 -12.90
N MET A 59 -1.53 -4.43 -11.91
CA MET A 59 -2.00 -4.73 -10.55
C MET A 59 -2.69 -3.50 -9.93
N ILE A 60 -2.17 -2.29 -10.17
CA ILE A 60 -2.82 -1.06 -9.73
C ILE A 60 -4.10 -0.80 -10.53
N ASN A 61 -4.11 -1.12 -11.84
CA ASN A 61 -5.35 -1.00 -12.63
C ASN A 61 -6.49 -1.84 -12.04
N ASP A 62 -6.21 -3.10 -11.63
CA ASP A 62 -7.24 -3.95 -11.00
C ASP A 62 -7.81 -3.32 -9.71
N MET A 63 -6.97 -2.62 -8.92
CA MET A 63 -7.39 -1.90 -7.71
C MET A 63 -8.23 -0.66 -8.06
N THR A 64 -7.80 0.10 -9.07
CA THR A 64 -8.52 1.27 -9.60
C THR A 64 -9.88 0.87 -10.15
N ASP A 65 -9.95 -0.18 -10.98
CA ASP A 65 -11.19 -0.69 -11.58
C ASP A 65 -12.20 -1.12 -10.52
N ALA A 66 -11.74 -1.80 -9.45
CA ALA A 66 -12.60 -2.16 -8.33
C ALA A 66 -13.17 -0.93 -7.61
N THR A 67 -12.37 0.12 -7.44
CA THR A 67 -12.80 1.39 -6.83
C THR A 67 -13.83 2.09 -7.71
N ILE A 68 -13.59 2.18 -9.01
CA ILE A 68 -14.52 2.77 -9.99
C ILE A 68 -15.81 1.98 -10.00
N TRP A 69 -15.75 0.66 -10.02
CA TRP A 69 -16.93 -0.20 -9.98
C TRP A 69 -17.81 0.07 -8.75
N MET A 70 -17.22 0.30 -7.57
CA MET A 70 -17.98 0.66 -6.36
C MET A 70 -18.73 1.97 -6.50
N VAL A 71 -18.17 2.94 -7.22
CA VAL A 71 -18.83 4.23 -7.50
C VAL A 71 -19.96 4.04 -8.52
N GLU A 72 -19.69 3.38 -9.63
CA GLU A 72 -20.65 3.16 -10.72
C GLU A 72 -21.89 2.37 -10.29
N ASN A 73 -21.73 1.46 -9.31
CA ASN A 73 -22.81 0.67 -8.74
C ASN A 73 -23.47 1.31 -7.49
N GLY A 74 -23.11 2.54 -7.14
CA GLY A 74 -23.75 3.30 -6.06
C GLY A 74 -23.35 2.87 -4.64
N TYR A 75 -22.30 2.07 -4.49
CA TYR A 75 -21.78 1.66 -3.18
C TYR A 75 -20.82 2.69 -2.56
N ALA A 76 -20.29 3.60 -3.37
CA ALA A 76 -19.33 4.61 -2.91
C ALA A 76 -19.62 5.97 -3.53
N ASP A 77 -19.37 7.02 -2.75
CA ASP A 77 -19.35 8.39 -3.20
C ASP A 77 -17.96 8.71 -3.79
N LYS A 78 -17.92 9.11 -5.06
CA LYS A 78 -16.68 9.44 -5.80
C LYS A 78 -15.83 10.53 -5.13
N ASP A 79 -16.43 11.38 -4.32
CA ASP A 79 -15.75 12.47 -3.64
C ASP A 79 -15.29 12.11 -2.22
N ARG A 80 -15.58 10.89 -1.74
CA ARG A 80 -15.27 10.40 -0.40
C ARG A 80 -14.63 9.02 -0.39
N MET A 81 -13.47 8.91 -1.06
CA MET A 81 -12.72 7.65 -1.15
C MET A 81 -11.30 7.80 -0.60
N CYS A 82 -10.85 6.81 0.17
CA CYS A 82 -9.48 6.65 0.64
C CYS A 82 -8.99 5.22 0.40
N VAL A 83 -7.68 5.04 0.47
CA VAL A 83 -7.03 3.75 0.28
C VAL A 83 -6.06 3.47 1.43
N TYR A 84 -5.97 2.20 1.82
CA TYR A 84 -5.14 1.72 2.93
C TYR A 84 -4.54 0.36 2.61
N GLY A 85 -3.33 0.11 3.07
CA GLY A 85 -2.74 -1.21 3.02
C GLY A 85 -1.41 -1.30 3.75
N GLY A 86 -1.00 -2.53 4.04
CA GLY A 86 0.26 -2.85 4.71
C GLY A 86 1.22 -3.62 3.80
N SER A 87 2.53 -3.42 3.98
CA SER A 87 3.57 -4.11 3.21
C SER A 87 3.44 -3.81 1.70
N TYR A 88 3.28 -4.83 0.85
CA TYR A 88 2.89 -4.58 -0.55
C TYR A 88 1.61 -3.74 -0.65
N GLY A 89 0.64 -3.94 0.24
CA GLY A 89 -0.57 -3.11 0.29
C GLY A 89 -0.25 -1.63 0.54
N GLY A 90 0.77 -1.33 1.35
CA GLY A 90 1.28 0.03 1.53
C GLY A 90 1.91 0.60 0.26
N TYR A 91 2.61 -0.23 -0.51
CA TYR A 91 3.08 0.09 -1.85
C TYR A 91 1.90 0.39 -2.79
N GLY A 92 0.96 -0.55 -2.90
CA GLY A 92 -0.23 -0.40 -3.74
C GLY A 92 -1.01 0.86 -3.41
N THR A 93 -1.13 1.18 -2.12
CA THR A 93 -1.75 2.40 -1.61
C THR A 93 -1.08 3.67 -2.18
N LEU A 94 0.24 3.79 -2.03
CA LEU A 94 0.95 4.98 -2.50
C LEU A 94 1.03 5.02 -4.04
N GLN A 95 1.22 3.90 -4.71
CA GLN A 95 1.24 3.83 -6.15
C GLN A 95 -0.13 4.13 -6.77
N SER A 96 -1.22 3.75 -6.12
CA SER A 96 -2.58 4.13 -6.55
C SER A 96 -2.77 5.65 -6.56
N VAL A 97 -2.35 6.37 -5.52
CA VAL A 97 -2.48 7.84 -5.47
C VAL A 97 -1.45 8.59 -6.33
N VAL A 98 -0.38 7.93 -6.75
CA VAL A 98 0.55 8.44 -7.78
C VAL A 98 -0.09 8.33 -9.16
N ARG A 99 -0.71 7.19 -9.48
CA ARG A 99 -1.29 6.92 -10.81
C ARG A 99 -2.64 7.60 -11.00
N GLU A 100 -3.44 7.63 -9.95
CA GLU A 100 -4.80 8.18 -9.95
C GLU A 100 -4.91 9.33 -8.93
N PRO A 101 -4.25 10.48 -9.19
CA PRO A 101 -4.10 11.55 -8.19
C PRO A 101 -5.41 12.20 -7.79
N ASP A 102 -6.46 12.09 -8.60
CA ASP A 102 -7.78 12.67 -8.34
C ASP A 102 -8.79 11.67 -7.75
N LEU A 103 -8.46 10.38 -7.71
CA LEU A 103 -9.40 9.33 -7.31
C LEU A 103 -9.58 9.27 -5.79
N TYR A 104 -8.50 9.43 -5.02
CA TYR A 104 -8.53 9.26 -3.56
C TYR A 104 -8.25 10.58 -2.84
N LYS A 105 -9.03 10.86 -1.80
CA LYS A 105 -8.82 12.02 -0.89
C LYS A 105 -7.69 11.79 0.10
N CYS A 106 -7.48 10.52 0.50
CA CYS A 106 -6.43 10.18 1.43
C CYS A 106 -5.90 8.74 1.25
N ALA A 107 -4.69 8.52 1.75
CA ALA A 107 -3.99 7.25 1.67
C ALA A 107 -3.23 6.97 2.97
N ILE A 108 -3.34 5.74 3.48
CA ILE A 108 -2.54 5.28 4.63
C ILE A 108 -1.61 4.16 4.17
N GLY A 109 -0.31 4.43 4.14
CA GLY A 109 0.73 3.43 3.90
C GLY A 109 1.28 2.89 5.22
N TYR A 110 1.15 1.59 5.46
CA TYR A 110 1.62 0.93 6.66
C TYR A 110 2.73 -0.06 6.34
N VAL A 111 3.93 0.11 6.93
CA VAL A 111 5.12 -0.72 6.71
C VAL A 111 5.35 -1.05 5.22
N GLY A 112 5.16 -0.03 4.38
CA GLY A 112 5.06 -0.20 2.92
C GLY A 112 6.39 -0.11 2.20
N VAL A 113 6.48 -0.79 1.07
CA VAL A 113 7.54 -0.60 0.08
C VAL A 113 7.24 0.69 -0.70
N TYR A 114 8.21 1.60 -0.83
CA TYR A 114 7.98 2.88 -1.52
C TYR A 114 8.99 3.15 -2.63
N SER A 115 10.11 2.42 -2.65
CA SER A 115 11.10 2.41 -3.73
C SER A 115 11.39 0.97 -4.13
N LEU A 116 11.18 0.64 -5.40
CA LEU A 116 11.51 -0.69 -5.92
C LEU A 116 13.02 -0.88 -6.08
N HIS A 117 13.80 0.19 -6.22
CA HIS A 117 15.26 0.15 -6.17
C HIS A 117 15.73 -0.28 -4.78
N GLU A 118 15.22 0.36 -3.71
CA GLU A 118 15.55 -0.04 -2.33
C GLU A 118 15.08 -1.46 -2.01
N MET A 119 13.92 -1.90 -2.55
CA MET A 119 13.44 -3.27 -2.39
C MET A 119 14.42 -4.31 -2.96
N LYS A 120 15.20 -3.96 -3.97
CA LYS A 120 16.25 -4.83 -4.56
C LYS A 120 17.60 -4.72 -3.83
N ASN A 121 17.80 -3.73 -2.97
CA ASN A 121 19.07 -3.43 -2.33
C ASN A 121 19.07 -3.71 -0.81
N SER A 122 17.92 -3.68 -0.15
CA SER A 122 17.83 -3.80 1.32
C SER A 122 16.70 -4.74 1.76
N GLY A 123 16.79 -5.19 3.02
CA GLY A 123 15.83 -6.08 3.64
C GLY A 123 16.20 -7.57 3.55
N ASP A 124 15.55 -8.38 4.38
CA ASP A 124 15.87 -9.81 4.57
C ASP A 124 15.65 -10.69 3.32
N ILE A 125 14.90 -10.20 2.33
CA ILE A 125 14.69 -10.93 1.07
C ILE A 125 15.99 -10.99 0.26
N VAL A 126 16.75 -9.90 0.20
CA VAL A 126 17.97 -9.82 -0.60
C VAL A 126 19.17 -10.53 0.02
N ASP A 127 19.10 -10.89 1.31
CA ASP A 127 20.16 -11.65 1.98
C ASP A 127 20.40 -13.02 1.34
N ARG A 128 19.36 -13.60 0.74
CA ARG A 128 19.42 -14.91 0.09
C ARG A 128 19.40 -14.79 -1.43
N LYS A 129 20.22 -15.60 -2.10
CA LYS A 129 20.22 -15.70 -3.58
C LYS A 129 18.84 -16.01 -4.15
N SER A 130 18.07 -16.89 -3.49
CA SER A 130 16.71 -17.23 -3.91
C SER A 130 15.76 -16.01 -3.84
N GLY A 131 15.93 -15.15 -2.83
CA GLY A 131 15.16 -13.91 -2.69
C GLY A 131 15.50 -12.90 -3.78
N ARG A 132 16.80 -12.69 -4.07
CA ARG A 132 17.22 -11.83 -5.20
C ARG A 132 16.65 -12.33 -6.52
N ASN A 133 16.78 -13.62 -6.82
CA ASN A 133 16.20 -14.22 -8.02
C ASN A 133 14.66 -14.08 -8.08
N PHE A 134 13.99 -14.11 -6.93
CA PHE A 134 12.56 -13.86 -6.85
C PHE A 134 12.25 -12.41 -7.20
N LEU A 135 12.94 -11.44 -6.61
CA LEU A 135 12.74 -10.00 -6.90
C LEU A 135 13.00 -9.69 -8.38
N ASP A 136 14.07 -10.21 -8.98
CA ASP A 136 14.36 -10.03 -10.42
C ASP A 136 13.24 -10.57 -11.31
N ARG A 137 12.63 -11.68 -10.91
CA ARG A 137 11.51 -12.28 -11.64
C ARG A 137 10.23 -11.47 -11.53
N VAL A 138 9.92 -10.94 -10.32
CA VAL A 138 8.62 -10.29 -10.06
C VAL A 138 8.64 -8.78 -10.29
N LEU A 139 9.79 -8.13 -10.14
CA LEU A 139 9.97 -6.69 -10.38
C LEU A 139 10.61 -6.40 -11.74
N GLY A 140 11.47 -7.32 -12.24
CA GLY A 140 12.28 -7.09 -13.42
C GLY A 140 13.59 -6.38 -13.12
N MET A 141 14.30 -5.99 -14.19
CA MET A 141 15.64 -5.38 -14.17
C MET A 141 15.68 -4.03 -14.91
N ASP A 142 14.52 -3.52 -15.33
CA ASP A 142 14.39 -2.28 -16.07
C ASP A 142 14.36 -1.10 -15.09
N ASP A 143 15.42 -0.30 -15.06
CA ASP A 143 15.58 0.81 -14.10
C ASP A 143 14.56 1.92 -14.33
N ASP A 144 14.15 2.18 -15.58
CA ASP A 144 13.14 3.19 -15.89
C ASP A 144 11.77 2.74 -15.34
N LEU A 145 11.44 1.46 -15.52
CA LEU A 145 10.21 0.88 -14.98
C LEU A 145 10.23 0.86 -13.45
N LEU A 146 11.35 0.48 -12.83
CA LEU A 146 11.50 0.51 -11.37
C LEU A 146 11.33 1.94 -10.82
N THR A 147 11.83 2.94 -11.53
CA THR A 147 11.67 4.36 -11.17
C THR A 147 10.23 4.80 -11.34
N GLU A 148 9.59 4.51 -12.47
CA GLU A 148 8.18 4.82 -12.74
C GLU A 148 7.25 4.19 -11.69
N PHE A 149 7.53 2.95 -11.29
CA PHE A 149 6.73 2.19 -10.32
C PHE A 149 7.15 2.42 -8.86
N SER A 150 8.03 3.36 -8.57
CA SER A 150 8.42 3.73 -7.20
C SER A 150 7.66 4.98 -6.74
N PRO A 151 6.63 4.86 -5.88
CA PRO A 151 5.85 6.01 -5.44
C PRO A 151 6.69 7.06 -4.71
N ALA A 152 7.77 6.68 -4.02
CA ALA A 152 8.70 7.61 -3.38
C ALA A 152 9.43 8.52 -4.37
N LEU A 153 9.62 8.08 -5.63
CA LEU A 153 10.29 8.85 -6.68
C LEU A 153 9.31 9.69 -7.53
N ASN A 154 8.01 9.53 -7.29
CA ASN A 154 6.92 10.18 -8.02
C ASN A 154 5.98 10.97 -7.09
N VAL A 155 6.49 11.45 -5.96
CA VAL A 155 5.70 12.15 -4.93
C VAL A 155 5.04 13.45 -5.41
N ASP A 156 5.57 14.07 -6.45
CA ASP A 156 5.05 15.27 -7.09
C ASP A 156 3.65 15.07 -7.70
N LYS A 157 3.31 13.82 -8.07
CA LYS A 157 2.01 13.45 -8.62
C LYS A 157 0.92 13.29 -7.53
N ILE A 158 1.31 13.13 -6.26
CA ILE A 158 0.37 12.81 -5.18
C ILE A 158 -0.42 14.04 -4.76
N LYS A 159 -1.74 14.03 -4.93
CA LYS A 159 -2.66 15.05 -4.40
C LYS A 159 -3.25 14.66 -3.04
N ALA A 160 -3.49 13.38 -2.81
CA ALA A 160 -4.10 12.83 -1.61
C ALA A 160 -3.37 13.25 -0.32
N ASN A 161 -4.12 13.38 0.78
CA ASN A 161 -3.53 13.48 2.12
C ASN A 161 -2.90 12.15 2.52
N LEU A 162 -1.73 12.18 3.15
CA LEU A 162 -0.96 10.98 3.47
C LEU A 162 -0.82 10.76 4.98
N PHE A 163 -0.95 9.49 5.39
CA PHE A 163 -0.50 9.01 6.69
C PHE A 163 0.41 7.80 6.46
N ILE A 164 1.65 7.89 6.94
CA ILE A 164 2.68 6.85 6.78
C ILE A 164 3.05 6.32 8.16
N ALA A 165 2.82 5.03 8.38
CA ALA A 165 3.17 4.36 9.63
C ALA A 165 4.21 3.26 9.37
N HIS A 166 5.27 3.18 10.20
CA HIS A 166 6.38 2.25 9.99
C HIS A 166 7.01 1.80 11.29
N GLY A 167 7.57 0.58 11.28
CA GLY A 167 8.37 0.03 12.37
C GLY A 167 9.86 0.34 12.16
N ARG A 168 10.54 0.90 13.19
CA ARG A 168 11.96 1.22 13.07
C ARG A 168 12.86 -0.01 13.00
N GLU A 169 12.39 -1.15 13.50
CA GLU A 169 13.10 -2.42 13.53
C GLU A 169 12.62 -3.38 12.43
N ASP A 170 11.95 -2.84 11.40
CA ASP A 170 11.43 -3.63 10.28
C ASP A 170 12.59 -4.12 9.39
N VAL A 171 12.89 -5.43 9.47
CA VAL A 171 13.93 -6.08 8.67
C VAL A 171 13.41 -6.52 7.30
N ARG A 172 12.06 -6.64 7.13
CA ARG A 172 11.43 -7.03 5.87
C ARG A 172 11.35 -5.86 4.89
N VAL A 173 10.92 -4.72 5.40
CA VAL A 173 10.82 -3.44 4.71
C VAL A 173 11.58 -2.41 5.55
N PRO A 174 12.91 -2.30 5.41
CA PRO A 174 13.74 -1.45 6.27
C PRO A 174 13.35 0.03 6.20
N MET A 175 13.83 0.79 7.18
CA MET A 175 13.61 2.24 7.28
C MET A 175 14.04 3.02 6.04
N ASP A 176 14.96 2.49 5.22
CA ASP A 176 15.36 3.10 3.94
C ASP A 176 14.16 3.39 3.05
N GLN A 177 13.14 2.51 3.07
CA GLN A 177 11.89 2.70 2.33
C GLN A 177 11.10 3.92 2.82
N TYR A 178 10.98 4.05 4.14
CA TYR A 178 10.35 5.22 4.75
C TYR A 178 11.18 6.50 4.51
N ASP A 179 12.49 6.42 4.64
CA ASP A 179 13.39 7.58 4.55
C ASP A 179 13.40 8.16 3.14
N VAL A 180 13.48 7.34 2.10
CA VAL A 180 13.44 7.81 0.71
C VAL A 180 12.11 8.50 0.39
N LEU A 181 10.98 7.96 0.85
CA LEU A 181 9.67 8.59 0.72
C LEU A 181 9.59 9.92 1.48
N SER A 182 9.95 9.87 2.78
CA SER A 182 9.92 11.03 3.68
C SER A 182 10.76 12.20 3.17
N ASN A 183 11.99 11.91 2.72
CA ASN A 183 12.90 12.92 2.18
C ASN A 183 12.35 13.58 0.91
N ASN A 184 11.75 12.81 0.00
CA ASN A 184 11.15 13.35 -1.22
C ASN A 184 9.88 14.16 -0.93
N LEU A 185 9.02 13.71 0.00
CA LEU A 185 7.86 14.50 0.43
C LEU A 185 8.27 15.84 1.06
N LYS A 186 9.29 15.84 1.92
CA LYS A 186 9.86 17.04 2.52
C LYS A 186 10.45 17.98 1.47
N ARG A 187 11.20 17.45 0.50
CA ARG A 187 11.81 18.21 -0.59
C ARG A 187 10.80 19.00 -1.41
N ILE A 188 9.60 18.45 -1.63
CA ILE A 188 8.52 19.13 -2.36
C ILE A 188 7.55 19.89 -1.44
N GLY A 189 7.80 19.92 -0.12
CA GLY A 189 6.94 20.60 0.85
C GLY A 189 5.56 19.96 1.06
N LYS A 190 5.37 18.66 0.69
CA LYS A 190 4.09 17.97 0.87
C LYS A 190 3.92 17.51 2.32
N PRO A 191 2.88 18.01 3.04
CA PRO A 191 2.62 17.59 4.41
C PRO A 191 2.08 16.15 4.45
N TYR A 192 2.45 15.42 5.49
CA TYR A 192 1.92 14.09 5.77
C TYR A 192 1.94 13.81 7.27
N LEU A 193 1.04 12.93 7.74
CA LEU A 193 1.08 12.39 9.09
C LEU A 193 2.07 11.22 9.13
N SER A 194 2.89 11.16 10.16
CA SER A 194 3.86 10.07 10.37
C SER A 194 3.66 9.42 11.73
N MET A 195 3.76 8.08 11.77
CA MET A 195 3.80 7.30 13.01
C MET A 195 4.92 6.26 12.94
N LEU A 196 6.01 6.50 13.65
CA LEU A 196 7.12 5.56 13.79
C LEU A 196 7.11 4.93 15.18
N ARG A 197 7.33 3.61 15.27
CA ARG A 197 7.41 2.85 16.52
C ARG A 197 8.63 1.92 16.48
N ASP A 198 9.15 1.61 17.65
CA ASP A 198 10.22 0.60 17.80
C ASP A 198 9.58 -0.79 17.74
N GLU A 199 9.28 -1.20 16.53
CA GLU A 199 8.53 -2.40 16.12
C GLU A 199 9.08 -2.93 14.80
N GLY A 200 8.84 -4.21 14.51
CA GLY A 200 9.20 -4.85 13.25
C GLY A 200 8.19 -4.61 12.12
N HIS A 201 8.02 -5.64 11.28
CA HIS A 201 7.09 -5.61 10.13
C HIS A 201 5.63 -5.66 10.58
N GLY A 202 5.14 -4.53 11.04
CA GLY A 202 3.83 -4.35 11.65
C GLY A 202 3.87 -4.28 13.19
N TYR A 203 2.98 -3.48 13.77
CA TYR A 203 2.94 -3.26 15.21
C TYR A 203 2.39 -4.50 15.93
N GLN A 204 3.15 -5.02 16.90
CA GLN A 204 2.79 -6.19 17.70
C GLN A 204 2.35 -5.82 19.11
N GLN A 205 2.94 -4.76 19.69
CA GLN A 205 2.53 -4.28 21.01
C GLN A 205 1.14 -3.68 20.95
N ASP A 206 0.26 -4.09 21.87
CA ASP A 206 -1.15 -3.67 21.89
C ASP A 206 -1.31 -2.16 21.96
N LYS A 207 -0.47 -1.48 22.76
CA LYS A 207 -0.47 -0.02 22.83
C LYS A 207 -0.26 0.61 21.44
N ASN A 208 0.72 0.14 20.68
CA ASN A 208 1.05 0.67 19.36
C ASN A 208 -0.04 0.36 18.34
N LYS A 209 -0.67 -0.84 18.41
CA LYS A 209 -1.84 -1.20 17.60
C LYS A 209 -3.01 -0.26 17.87
N TYR A 210 -3.37 -0.04 19.16
CA TYR A 210 -4.47 0.84 19.52
C TYR A 210 -4.21 2.30 19.11
N ASP A 211 -3.00 2.78 19.31
CA ASP A 211 -2.61 4.13 18.88
C ASP A 211 -2.74 4.27 17.35
N PHE A 212 -2.32 3.23 16.58
CA PHE A 212 -2.45 3.21 15.12
C PHE A 212 -3.92 3.23 14.68
N TYR A 213 -4.77 2.37 15.26
CA TYR A 213 -6.20 2.34 14.91
C TYR A 213 -6.91 3.66 15.26
N ARG A 214 -6.57 4.29 16.39
CA ARG A 214 -7.11 5.62 16.75
C ARG A 214 -6.66 6.69 15.77
N ALA A 215 -5.38 6.69 15.38
CA ALA A 215 -4.86 7.63 14.41
C ALA A 215 -5.50 7.42 13.02
N MET A 216 -5.66 6.16 12.59
CA MET A 216 -6.36 5.77 11.36
C MET A 216 -7.81 6.27 11.37
N GLU A 217 -8.57 6.04 12.44
CA GLU A 217 -9.95 6.50 12.60
C GLU A 217 -10.04 8.02 12.48
N GLY A 218 -9.22 8.76 13.22
CA GLY A 218 -9.17 10.23 13.15
C GLY A 218 -8.78 10.76 11.77
N PHE A 219 -7.82 10.09 11.12
CA PHE A 219 -7.36 10.48 9.79
C PHE A 219 -8.46 10.27 8.73
N PHE A 220 -9.14 9.13 8.71
CA PHE A 220 -10.24 8.89 7.79
C PHE A 220 -11.44 9.80 8.08
N ALA A 221 -11.78 10.02 9.36
CA ALA A 221 -12.88 10.93 9.71
C ALA A 221 -12.63 12.36 9.23
N LYS A 222 -11.39 12.86 9.32
CA LYS A 222 -11.01 14.19 8.81
C LYS A 222 -11.13 14.32 7.29
N ASN A 223 -10.92 13.23 6.56
CA ASN A 223 -10.84 13.27 5.10
C ASN A 223 -12.12 12.82 4.37
N LEU A 224 -13.04 12.11 5.08
CA LEU A 224 -14.22 11.47 4.48
C LEU A 224 -15.57 11.92 5.07
N LYS A 225 -15.57 12.69 6.15
CA LYS A 225 -16.81 13.16 6.83
C LYS A 225 -17.03 14.67 6.72
#